data_6fdb6d0e38adc3ad4bc916bca05724de
#
_entry.id   6fdb6d0e38adc3ad4bc916bca05724de
#
_cell.length_a   1.000
_cell.length_b   1.000
_cell.length_c   1.000
_cell.angle_alpha   90.00
_cell.angle_beta   90.00
_cell.angle_gamma   90.00
#
_symmetry.space_group_name_H-M   'P 1'
#
loop_
_entity.id
_entity.type
_entity.pdbx_description
1 polymer ?
#
loop_
_entity_poly.entity_id
_entity_poly.type
_entity_poly.pdbx_seq_one_letter_code
_entity_poly.pdbx_strand_id
1 'polypeptide(L)'
;MRSRRSRDEKLNSERFNWFQKRHRPSRQPGDLAKLIASDDFFSSQTLDSYSESWALTYFLLDNSTRQRQFVSYLKRIGDRDPAKKYTARERLADFQAEFGDISRLEVDFLRFMERM
;
A
#
# COMPACT_ATOMS: atom_id res chain seq x y z
N MET A 1 18.90 -22.82 7.27
CA MET A 1 17.54 -23.29 7.12
C MET A 1 16.84 -22.59 5.98
N ARG A 2 16.78 -23.30 4.90
CA ARG A 2 16.23 -22.77 3.66
C ARG A 2 14.71 -22.72 3.62
N SER A 3 14.05 -23.59 4.38
CA SER A 3 12.60 -23.78 4.25
C SER A 3 11.80 -22.52 4.55
N ARG A 4 12.17 -21.79 5.60
CA ARG A 4 11.45 -20.56 5.98
C ARG A 4 11.63 -19.46 4.92
N ARG A 5 12.85 -19.25 4.47
CA ARG A 5 13.17 -18.26 3.44
C ARG A 5 12.52 -18.61 2.11
N SER A 6 12.59 -19.89 1.72
CA SER A 6 11.93 -20.37 0.50
C SER A 6 10.42 -20.19 0.56
N ARG A 7 9.83 -20.41 1.72
CA ARG A 7 8.40 -20.21 1.92
C ARG A 7 8.00 -18.75 1.74
N ASP A 8 8.76 -17.83 2.34
CA ASP A 8 8.51 -16.40 2.21
C ASP A 8 8.66 -15.94 0.76
N GLU A 9 9.69 -16.40 0.07
CA GLU A 9 9.90 -16.10 -1.34
C GLU A 9 8.74 -16.61 -2.20
N LYS A 10 8.27 -17.80 -1.92
CA LYS A 10 7.13 -18.39 -2.64
C LYS A 10 5.86 -17.59 -2.42
N LEU A 11 5.56 -17.21 -1.17
CA LEU A 11 4.41 -16.38 -0.85
C LEU A 11 4.47 -15.03 -1.56
N ASN A 12 5.63 -14.39 -1.57
CA ASN A 12 5.81 -13.11 -2.24
C ASN A 12 5.63 -13.26 -3.75
N SER A 13 6.13 -14.32 -4.34
CA SER A 13 5.93 -14.60 -5.76
C SER A 13 4.47 -14.82 -6.11
N GLU A 14 3.73 -15.53 -5.28
CA GLU A 14 2.31 -15.77 -5.47
C GLU A 14 1.50 -14.47 -5.40
N ARG A 15 1.78 -13.61 -4.41
CA ARG A 15 1.13 -12.32 -4.24
C ARG A 15 1.45 -11.38 -5.39
N PHE A 16 2.69 -11.36 -5.81
CA PHE A 16 3.14 -10.57 -6.95
C PHE A 16 2.43 -11.01 -8.22
N ASN A 17 2.36 -12.32 -8.47
CA ASN A 17 1.67 -12.88 -9.64
C ASN A 17 0.18 -12.53 -9.64
N TRP A 18 -0.47 -12.59 -8.48
CA TRP A 18 -1.86 -12.18 -8.34
C TRP A 18 -2.03 -10.72 -8.74
N PHE A 19 -1.17 -9.84 -8.19
CA PHE A 19 -1.23 -8.41 -8.50
C PHE A 19 -1.09 -8.16 -10.00
N GLN A 20 -0.08 -8.76 -10.64
CA GLN A 20 0.21 -8.53 -12.05
C GLN A 20 -0.85 -9.11 -12.97
N LYS A 21 -1.35 -10.31 -12.68
CA LYS A 21 -2.23 -11.04 -13.62
C LYS A 21 -3.70 -10.81 -13.36
N ARG A 22 -4.08 -10.57 -12.11
CA ARG A 22 -5.49 -10.50 -11.73
C ARG A 22 -5.95 -9.09 -11.38
N HIS A 23 -5.18 -8.40 -10.57
CA HIS A 23 -5.59 -7.09 -10.07
C HIS A 23 -5.22 -5.96 -11.03
N ARG A 24 -3.96 -5.92 -11.46
CA ARG A 24 -3.44 -4.81 -12.28
C ARG A 24 -4.22 -4.57 -13.56
N PRO A 25 -4.63 -5.60 -14.34
CA PRO A 25 -5.39 -5.36 -15.56
C PRO A 25 -6.74 -4.68 -15.33
N SER A 26 -7.33 -4.84 -14.16
CA SER A 26 -8.65 -4.28 -13.84
C SER A 26 -8.58 -2.95 -13.10
N ARG A 27 -7.39 -2.55 -12.61
CA ARG A 27 -7.29 -1.33 -11.82
C ARG A 27 -7.33 -0.08 -12.70
N GLN A 28 -7.81 1.01 -12.09
CA GLN A 28 -7.96 2.30 -12.75
C GLN A 28 -7.02 3.34 -12.13
N PRO A 29 -6.64 4.39 -12.87
CA PRO A 29 -5.94 5.52 -12.26
C PRO A 29 -6.75 6.09 -11.11
N GLY A 30 -6.07 6.35 -9.99
CA GLY A 30 -6.71 6.85 -8.78
C GLY A 30 -7.13 5.75 -7.80
N ASP A 31 -6.96 4.48 -8.14
CA ASP A 31 -7.29 3.36 -7.23
C ASP A 31 -6.45 3.40 -5.96
N LEU A 32 -5.20 3.87 -6.05
CA LEU A 32 -4.36 4.03 -4.88
C LEU A 32 -4.96 5.06 -3.90
N ALA A 33 -5.43 6.18 -4.41
CA ALA A 33 -6.09 7.20 -3.59
C ALA A 33 -7.36 6.65 -2.94
N LYS A 34 -8.14 5.85 -3.67
CA LYS A 34 -9.34 5.20 -3.12
C LYS A 34 -9.00 4.25 -1.99
N LEU A 35 -7.95 3.46 -2.15
CA LEU A 35 -7.49 2.53 -1.12
C LEU A 35 -7.12 3.29 0.16
N ILE A 36 -6.34 4.36 0.04
CA ILE A 36 -5.88 5.15 1.18
C ILE A 36 -7.03 5.92 1.83
N ALA A 37 -7.94 6.47 1.02
CA ALA A 37 -9.07 7.25 1.51
C ALA A 37 -10.10 6.38 2.25
N SER A 38 -10.13 5.08 1.96
CA SER A 38 -10.99 4.12 2.64
C SER A 38 -10.23 3.45 3.79
N ASP A 39 -10.90 2.52 4.46
CA ASP A 39 -10.30 1.69 5.49
C ASP A 39 -9.56 0.46 4.90
N ASP A 40 -9.64 0.27 3.60
CA ASP A 40 -9.24 -0.97 2.93
C ASP A 40 -7.75 -1.26 3.04
N PHE A 41 -6.90 -0.23 3.18
CA PHE A 41 -5.47 -0.44 3.33
C PHE A 41 -5.16 -1.33 4.55
N PHE A 42 -5.90 -1.14 5.64
CA PHE A 42 -5.65 -1.87 6.89
C PHE A 42 -6.61 -3.02 7.10
N SER A 43 -7.82 -2.97 6.54
CA SER A 43 -8.84 -4.00 6.72
C SER A 43 -8.91 -5.02 5.59
N SER A 44 -8.50 -4.66 4.38
CA SER A 44 -8.38 -5.56 3.22
C SER A 44 -9.60 -6.44 3.00
N GLN A 45 -10.75 -5.80 2.76
CA GLN A 45 -12.06 -6.48 2.66
C GLN A 45 -12.18 -7.40 1.44
N THR A 46 -11.43 -7.16 0.37
CA THR A 46 -11.50 -7.92 -0.87
C THR A 46 -10.11 -8.41 -1.27
N LEU A 47 -10.05 -9.37 -2.20
CA LEU A 47 -8.78 -9.83 -2.75
C LEU A 47 -8.04 -8.71 -3.48
N ASP A 48 -8.78 -7.83 -4.15
CA ASP A 48 -8.17 -6.70 -4.85
C ASP A 48 -7.58 -5.71 -3.86
N SER A 49 -8.30 -5.37 -2.78
CA SER A 49 -7.78 -4.51 -1.71
C SER A 49 -6.56 -5.13 -1.04
N TYR A 50 -6.61 -6.43 -0.76
CA TYR A 50 -5.50 -7.17 -0.17
C TYR A 50 -4.27 -7.12 -1.07
N SER A 51 -4.45 -7.39 -2.36
CA SER A 51 -3.38 -7.41 -3.35
C SER A 51 -2.71 -6.05 -3.47
N GLU A 52 -3.51 -4.98 -3.57
CA GLU A 52 -2.98 -3.62 -3.67
C GLU A 52 -2.29 -3.20 -2.37
N SER A 53 -2.86 -3.52 -1.22
CA SER A 53 -2.26 -3.20 0.09
C SER A 53 -0.93 -3.90 0.28
N TRP A 54 -0.84 -5.17 -0.10
CA TRP A 54 0.41 -5.91 -0.04
C TRP A 54 1.47 -5.29 -0.95
N ALA A 55 1.09 -5.01 -2.20
CA ALA A 55 2.02 -4.45 -3.19
C ALA A 55 2.51 -3.07 -2.76
N LEU A 56 1.60 -2.23 -2.26
CA LEU A 56 1.95 -0.90 -1.76
C LEU A 56 2.91 -0.99 -0.57
N THR A 57 2.62 -1.86 0.39
CA THR A 57 3.49 -2.05 1.55
C THR A 57 4.88 -2.50 1.12
N TYR A 58 4.96 -3.45 0.20
CA TYR A 58 6.22 -3.93 -0.34
C TYR A 58 7.02 -2.78 -0.97
N PHE A 59 6.36 -1.96 -1.78
CA PHE A 59 6.95 -0.79 -2.41
C PHE A 59 7.47 0.22 -1.38
N LEU A 60 6.67 0.52 -0.36
CA LEU A 60 7.04 1.49 0.67
C LEU A 60 8.23 1.01 1.51
N LEU A 61 8.35 -0.30 1.71
CA LEU A 61 9.44 -0.86 2.51
C LEU A 61 10.74 -1.07 1.73
N ASP A 62 10.71 -1.00 0.41
CA ASP A 62 11.88 -1.25 -0.44
C ASP A 62 12.94 -0.15 -0.34
N ASN A 63 12.57 1.06 0.04
CA ASN A 63 13.41 2.25 0.03
C ASN A 63 13.46 2.84 1.44
N SER A 64 14.65 3.17 1.93
CA SER A 64 14.80 3.66 3.32
C SER A 64 14.09 4.98 3.57
N THR A 65 14.01 5.86 2.58
CA THR A 65 13.26 7.12 2.70
C THR A 65 11.77 6.83 2.84
N ARG A 66 11.21 5.96 1.99
CA ARG A 66 9.80 5.58 2.07
C ARG A 66 9.48 4.83 3.35
N GLN A 67 10.40 3.99 3.85
CA GLN A 67 10.22 3.33 5.14
C GLN A 67 10.02 4.35 6.25
N ARG A 68 10.83 5.38 6.30
CA ARG A 68 10.71 6.43 7.32
C ARG A 68 9.39 7.19 7.18
N GLN A 69 8.99 7.48 5.96
CA GLN A 69 7.70 8.13 5.69
C GLN A 69 6.54 7.24 6.14
N PHE A 70 6.64 5.95 5.89
CA PHE A 70 5.60 4.99 6.28
C PHE A 70 5.50 4.88 7.80
N VAL A 71 6.62 4.80 8.51
CA VAL A 71 6.63 4.79 9.98
C VAL A 71 6.00 6.07 10.53
N SER A 72 6.37 7.22 9.98
CA SER A 72 5.80 8.51 10.36
C SER A 72 4.29 8.57 10.12
N TYR A 73 3.83 8.02 8.99
CA TYR A 73 2.41 7.92 8.67
C TYR A 73 1.66 7.05 9.68
N LEU A 74 2.20 5.87 10.01
CA LEU A 74 1.59 4.97 11.00
C LEU A 74 1.51 5.63 12.37
N LYS A 75 2.54 6.38 12.76
CA LYS A 75 2.55 7.12 14.02
C LYS A 75 1.47 8.21 14.03
N ARG A 76 1.32 8.92 12.92
CA ARG A 76 0.29 9.96 12.77
C ARG A 76 -1.12 9.37 12.94
N ILE A 77 -1.37 8.20 12.35
CA ILE A 77 -2.64 7.50 12.52
C ILE A 77 -2.84 7.06 13.96
N GLY A 78 -1.81 6.49 14.58
CA GLY A 78 -1.86 6.01 15.97
C GLY A 78 -2.11 7.11 16.98
N ASP A 79 -1.68 8.33 16.68
CA ASP A 79 -1.85 9.49 17.56
C ASP A 79 -3.24 10.14 17.43
N ARG A 80 -4.08 9.70 16.49
CA ARG A 80 -5.42 10.24 16.34
C ARG A 80 -6.31 9.80 17.48
N ASP A 81 -7.27 10.67 17.84
CA ASP A 81 -8.30 10.36 18.82
C ASP A 81 -9.25 9.30 18.24
N PRO A 82 -9.30 8.08 18.82
CA PRO A 82 -10.16 7.02 18.27
C PRO A 82 -11.64 7.30 18.41
N ALA A 83 -12.03 8.26 19.25
CA ALA A 83 -13.43 8.66 19.40
C ALA A 83 -13.90 9.57 18.26
N LYS A 84 -13.00 10.16 17.51
CA LYS A 84 -13.33 11.04 16.39
C LYS A 84 -13.40 10.26 15.09
N LYS A 85 -14.37 10.62 14.24
CA LYS A 85 -14.51 10.03 12.92
C LYS A 85 -13.29 10.36 12.07
N TYR A 86 -12.78 9.34 11.38
CA TYR A 86 -11.68 9.50 10.44
C TYR A 86 -12.24 9.49 9.01
N THR A 87 -12.41 10.67 8.44
CA THR A 87 -13.02 10.82 7.12
C THR A 87 -12.06 10.41 6.00
N ALA A 88 -12.62 10.10 4.83
CA ALA A 88 -11.83 9.79 3.64
C ALA A 88 -10.87 10.92 3.29
N ARG A 89 -11.33 12.16 3.38
CA ARG A 89 -10.52 13.35 3.13
C ARG A 89 -9.35 13.47 4.09
N GLU A 90 -9.58 13.21 5.38
CA GLU A 90 -8.54 13.24 6.39
C GLU A 90 -7.53 12.11 6.20
N ARG A 91 -8.00 10.91 5.85
CA ARG A 91 -7.12 9.77 5.57
C ARG A 91 -6.15 10.08 4.43
N LEU A 92 -6.68 10.63 3.35
CA LEU A 92 -5.86 10.99 2.19
C LEU A 92 -4.89 12.13 2.53
N ALA A 93 -5.36 13.14 3.26
CA ALA A 93 -4.52 14.27 3.67
C ALA A 93 -3.35 13.82 4.55
N ASP A 94 -3.59 12.92 5.50
CA ASP A 94 -2.54 12.39 6.38
C ASP A 94 -1.50 11.62 5.58
N PHE A 95 -1.94 10.82 4.62
CA PHE A 95 -1.02 10.07 3.76
C PHE A 95 -0.18 11.02 2.90
N GLN A 96 -0.80 12.01 2.27
CA GLN A 96 -0.10 12.96 1.42
C GLN A 96 0.83 13.91 2.22
N ALA A 97 0.53 14.14 3.50
CA ALA A 97 1.43 14.90 4.37
C ALA A 97 2.80 14.21 4.51
N GLU A 98 2.83 12.89 4.47
CA GLU A 98 4.07 12.12 4.60
C GLU A 98 4.69 11.78 3.23
N PHE A 99 3.89 11.44 2.24
CA PHE A 99 4.37 10.92 0.96
C PHE A 99 4.29 11.91 -0.21
N GLY A 100 3.63 13.05 -0.02
CA GLY A 100 3.42 14.00 -1.10
C GLY A 100 2.25 13.62 -2.01
N ASP A 101 2.25 14.12 -3.23
CA ASP A 101 1.15 13.89 -4.18
C ASP A 101 0.95 12.41 -4.46
N ILE A 102 -0.23 11.92 -4.14
CA ILE A 102 -0.54 10.50 -4.28
C ILE A 102 -0.58 10.04 -5.75
N SER A 103 -0.95 10.91 -6.66
CA SER A 103 -0.96 10.57 -8.09
C SER A 103 0.45 10.29 -8.60
N ARG A 104 1.41 11.08 -8.14
CA ARG A 104 2.82 10.87 -8.46
C ARG A 104 3.36 9.59 -7.83
N LEU A 105 3.00 9.36 -6.57
CA LEU A 105 3.39 8.13 -5.87
C LEU A 105 2.84 6.90 -6.59
N GLU A 106 1.61 6.97 -7.08
CA GLU A 106 0.99 5.87 -7.82
C GLU A 106 1.78 5.53 -9.08
N VAL A 107 2.25 6.53 -9.81
CA VAL A 107 3.11 6.31 -10.98
C VAL A 107 4.39 5.58 -10.59
N ASP A 108 5.06 6.03 -9.54
CA ASP A 108 6.29 5.41 -9.04
C ASP A 108 6.04 3.99 -8.55
N PHE A 109 4.93 3.77 -7.87
CA PHE A 109 4.49 2.46 -7.40
C PHE A 109 4.29 1.49 -8.56
N LEU A 110 3.58 1.88 -9.59
CA LEU A 110 3.34 1.01 -10.74
C LEU A 110 4.61 0.72 -11.52
N ARG A 111 5.51 1.69 -11.64
CA ARG A 111 6.83 1.49 -12.26
C ARG A 111 7.67 0.49 -11.47
N PHE A 112 7.65 0.61 -10.16
CA PHE A 112 8.34 -0.32 -9.28
C PHE A 112 7.82 -1.74 -9.47
N MET A 113 6.50 -1.90 -9.50
CA MET A 113 5.89 -3.23 -9.69
C MET A 113 6.19 -3.82 -11.06
N GLU A 114 6.37 -2.99 -12.08
CA GLU A 114 6.76 -3.46 -13.42
C GLU A 114 8.15 -4.10 -13.46
N ARG A 115 9.03 -3.67 -12.57
CA ARG A 115 10.42 -4.17 -12.53
C ARG A 115 10.57 -5.49 -11.78
N MET A 116 9.56 -5.92 -11.10
CA MET A 116 9.61 -7.14 -10.30
C MET A 116 9.55 -8.39 -11.14
#